data_650a3a27a42009a082fcacab0fefa2b3
#
_entry.id   650a3a27a42009a082fcacab0fefa2b3
#
_cell.length_a   1.000
_cell.length_b   1.000
_cell.length_c   1.000
_cell.angle_alpha   90.00
_cell.angle_beta   90.00
_cell.angle_gamma   90.00
#
_symmetry.space_group_name_H-M   'P 1'
#
loop_
_entity.id
_entity.type
_entity.pdbx_description
1 polymer ?
#
loop_
_entity_poly.entity_id
_entity_poly.type
_entity_poly.pdbx_seq_one_letter_code
_entity_poly.pdbx_strand_id
1 'polypeptide(L)'
;MSINAQDYYIHAGKLFDAEKGKMLNDMTVIVSGNKIKEISKGFKTPNRLEDKVIDLSNSTVMPGFIDLHVHIESEYNPEKYLNTFTAEESEMAFSSLKFAKRTLMA
;
A
#
# COMPACT_ATOMS: atom_id res chain seq x y z
N MET A 1 7.57 -11.88 28.05
CA MET A 1 7.44 -10.42 27.85
C MET A 1 6.79 -10.20 26.48
N SER A 2 5.56 -9.74 26.44
CA SER A 2 4.95 -9.30 25.18
C SER A 2 5.62 -7.98 24.80
N ILE A 3 6.43 -7.98 23.75
CA ILE A 3 6.88 -6.73 23.13
C ILE A 3 5.63 -6.11 22.52
N ASN A 4 5.07 -5.12 23.21
CA ASN A 4 3.98 -4.34 22.62
C ASN A 4 4.51 -3.65 21.38
N ALA A 5 4.01 -4.05 20.21
CA ALA A 5 4.35 -3.42 18.96
C ALA A 5 3.96 -1.92 19.01
N GLN A 6 4.79 -1.08 18.43
CA GLN A 6 4.50 0.34 18.23
C GLN A 6 3.24 0.50 17.39
N ASP A 7 2.33 1.38 17.82
CA ASP A 7 1.13 1.71 17.05
C ASP A 7 1.41 2.95 16.16
N TYR A 8 0.79 2.96 14.98
CA TYR A 8 0.83 4.08 14.06
C TYR A 8 -0.55 4.74 14.00
N TYR A 9 -0.59 6.05 14.21
CA TYR A 9 -1.77 6.88 14.13
C TYR A 9 -1.76 7.65 12.81
N ILE A 10 -2.51 7.20 11.83
CA ILE A 10 -2.59 7.82 10.52
C ILE A 10 -3.74 8.82 10.54
N HIS A 11 -3.42 10.10 10.46
CA HIS A 11 -4.39 11.19 10.36
C HIS A 11 -4.75 11.42 8.90
N ALA A 12 -5.93 10.99 8.49
CA ALA A 12 -6.42 11.11 7.13
C ALA A 12 -7.41 12.28 7.00
N GLY A 13 -7.10 13.27 6.14
CA GLY A 13 -8.04 14.33 5.84
C GLY A 13 -9.29 13.78 5.14
N LYS A 14 -9.10 12.82 4.25
CA LYS A 14 -10.17 12.01 3.68
C LYS A 14 -9.78 10.53 3.79
N LEU A 15 -10.74 9.69 4.17
CA LEU A 15 -10.57 8.23 4.22
C LEU A 15 -11.65 7.58 3.36
N PHE A 16 -11.25 6.74 2.42
CA PHE A 16 -12.19 5.92 1.67
C PHE A 16 -12.55 4.67 2.46
N ASP A 17 -13.81 4.60 2.92
CA ASP A 17 -14.42 3.42 3.52
C ASP A 17 -14.84 2.46 2.39
N ALA A 18 -13.98 1.49 2.08
CA ALA A 18 -14.23 0.55 0.99
C ALA A 18 -15.39 -0.41 1.26
N GLU A 19 -15.73 -0.65 2.51
CA GLU A 19 -16.84 -1.51 2.92
C GLU A 19 -18.19 -0.84 2.61
N LYS A 20 -18.29 0.48 2.82
CA LYS A 20 -19.51 1.25 2.59
C LYS A 20 -19.50 2.07 1.29
N GLY A 21 -18.37 2.10 0.57
CA GLY A 21 -18.21 2.89 -0.64
C GLY A 21 -18.33 4.39 -0.40
N LYS A 22 -17.88 4.90 0.76
CA LYS A 22 -18.06 6.30 1.15
C LYS A 22 -16.75 6.98 1.52
N MET A 23 -16.70 8.30 1.28
CA MET A 23 -15.62 9.14 1.78
C MET A 23 -15.98 9.67 3.17
N LEU A 24 -15.05 9.47 4.11
CA LEU A 24 -15.10 10.01 5.46
C LEU A 24 -14.07 11.14 5.57
N ASN A 25 -14.36 12.17 6.36
CA ASN A 25 -13.44 13.30 6.58
C ASN A 25 -12.88 13.26 7.99
N ASP A 26 -11.62 13.72 8.13
CA ASP A 26 -10.91 13.90 9.39
C ASP A 26 -10.95 12.63 10.25
N MET A 27 -10.33 11.59 9.77
CA MET A 27 -10.30 10.28 10.43
C MET A 27 -8.91 9.95 10.97
N THR A 28 -8.87 9.18 12.03
CA THR A 28 -7.65 8.49 12.47
C THR A 28 -7.79 6.99 12.22
N VAL A 29 -6.80 6.42 11.54
CA VAL A 29 -6.62 4.97 11.41
C VAL A 29 -5.47 4.56 12.32
N ILE A 30 -5.74 3.70 13.30
CA ILE A 30 -4.72 3.17 14.22
C ILE A 30 -4.31 1.78 13.73
N VAL A 31 -3.02 1.63 13.44
CA VAL A 31 -2.41 0.37 12.99
C VAL A 31 -1.51 -0.17 14.10
N SER A 32 -1.71 -1.43 14.48
CA SER A 32 -0.91 -2.16 15.45
C SER A 32 -0.30 -3.40 14.78
N GLY A 33 1.02 -3.45 14.68
CA GLY A 33 1.69 -4.49 13.90
C GLY A 33 1.24 -4.47 12.44
N ASN A 34 0.55 -5.53 11.99
CA ASN A 34 0.06 -5.67 10.62
C ASN A 34 -1.48 -5.57 10.50
N LYS A 35 -2.15 -5.01 11.51
CA LYS A 35 -3.62 -4.93 11.53
C LYS A 35 -4.11 -3.53 11.83
N ILE A 36 -5.21 -3.15 11.21
CA ILE A 36 -5.98 -1.97 11.60
C ILE A 36 -6.68 -2.31 12.91
N LYS A 37 -6.33 -1.56 13.95
CA LYS A 37 -6.87 -1.73 15.30
C LYS A 37 -8.14 -0.92 15.50
N GLU A 38 -8.18 0.29 14.95
CA GLU A 38 -9.30 1.21 15.12
C GLU A 38 -9.37 2.21 13.96
N ILE A 39 -10.58 2.59 13.59
CA ILE A 39 -10.86 3.75 12.73
C ILE A 39 -11.84 4.64 13.47
N SER A 40 -11.49 5.90 13.66
CA SER A 40 -12.30 6.85 14.44
C SER A 40 -12.29 8.26 13.87
N LYS A 41 -13.33 9.01 14.18
CA LYS A 41 -13.46 10.43 13.79
C LYS A 41 -12.50 11.31 14.59
N GLY A 42 -11.94 12.30 13.91
CA GLY A 42 -11.00 13.26 14.47
C GLY A 42 -9.55 12.76 14.49
N PHE A 43 -8.63 13.67 14.76
CA PHE A 43 -7.20 13.36 14.83
C PHE A 43 -6.81 13.04 16.26
N LYS A 44 -6.67 11.74 16.55
CA LYS A 44 -6.32 11.25 17.89
C LYS A 44 -4.83 11.41 18.18
N THR A 45 -4.52 11.82 19.38
CA THR A 45 -3.15 11.84 19.89
C THR A 45 -2.71 10.43 20.33
N PRO A 46 -1.47 10.02 20.06
CA PRO A 46 -0.93 8.77 20.58
C PRO A 46 -1.00 8.69 22.11
N ASN A 47 -1.27 7.47 22.60
CA ASN A 47 -1.36 7.22 24.04
C ASN A 47 0.02 6.89 24.66
N ARG A 48 1.01 6.46 23.85
CA ARG A 48 2.34 6.07 24.30
C ARG A 48 3.41 6.89 23.55
N LEU A 49 4.54 7.11 24.19
CA LEU A 49 5.65 7.87 23.63
C LEU A 49 6.29 7.19 22.39
N GLU A 50 6.26 5.86 22.35
CA GLU A 50 6.78 5.07 21.25
C GLU A 50 5.87 5.04 20.02
N ASP A 51 4.58 5.40 20.17
CA ASP A 51 3.64 5.44 19.04
C ASP A 51 3.96 6.61 18.10
N LYS A 52 3.65 6.43 16.82
CA LYS A 52 3.96 7.41 15.78
C LYS A 52 2.71 7.97 15.12
N VAL A 53 2.75 9.26 14.83
CA VAL A 53 1.76 9.91 13.96
C VAL A 53 2.30 9.98 12.53
N ILE A 54 1.46 9.58 11.58
CA ILE A 54 1.65 9.82 10.15
C ILE A 54 0.57 10.84 9.75
N ASP A 55 1.01 12.08 9.54
CA ASP A 55 0.10 13.17 9.20
C ASP A 55 -0.19 13.18 7.69
N LEU A 56 -1.39 12.77 7.34
CA LEU A 56 -1.99 12.82 6.02
C LEU A 56 -3.30 13.64 6.04
N SER A 57 -3.37 14.64 6.93
CA SER A 57 -4.56 15.49 7.11
C SER A 57 -4.95 16.27 5.85
N ASN A 58 -4.02 16.47 4.92
CA ASN A 58 -4.26 17.10 3.62
C ASN A 58 -4.36 16.09 2.45
N SER A 59 -4.47 14.80 2.77
CA SER A 59 -4.44 13.73 1.77
C SER A 59 -5.67 12.84 1.86
N THR A 60 -5.88 12.07 0.80
CA THR A 60 -6.86 10.97 0.79
C THR A 60 -6.14 9.66 1.06
N VAL A 61 -6.58 8.95 2.09
CA VAL A 61 -6.12 7.61 2.44
C VAL A 61 -7.15 6.59 1.98
N MET A 62 -6.70 5.51 1.38
CA MET A 62 -7.54 4.42 0.92
C MET A 62 -6.81 3.08 1.09
N PRO A 63 -7.52 1.95 1.10
CA PRO A 63 -6.88 0.63 1.05
C PRO A 63 -6.00 0.51 -0.18
N GLY A 64 -4.91 -0.28 -0.08
CA GLY A 64 -4.07 -0.61 -1.23
C GLY A 64 -4.89 -1.27 -2.33
N PHE A 65 -4.57 -0.95 -3.57
CA PHE A 65 -5.22 -1.58 -4.72
C PHE A 65 -4.75 -3.02 -4.89
N ILE A 66 -5.70 -3.88 -5.29
CA ILE A 66 -5.42 -5.26 -5.69
C ILE A 66 -5.73 -5.35 -7.17
N ASP A 67 -4.68 -5.54 -7.98
CA ASP A 67 -4.84 -5.81 -9.41
C ASP A 67 -4.90 -7.32 -9.61
N LEU A 68 -6.03 -7.81 -10.11
CA LEU A 68 -6.27 -9.24 -10.37
C LEU A 68 -5.81 -9.67 -11.77
N HIS A 69 -5.34 -8.75 -12.60
CA HIS A 69 -4.82 -9.03 -13.93
C HIS A 69 -3.62 -8.13 -14.21
N VAL A 70 -2.43 -8.63 -13.94
CA VAL A 70 -1.19 -7.90 -14.14
C VAL A 70 -0.20 -8.72 -14.97
N HIS A 71 0.49 -8.05 -15.90
CA HIS A 71 1.59 -8.62 -16.69
C HIS A 71 2.92 -8.22 -16.06
N ILE A 72 3.38 -9.00 -15.08
CA ILE A 72 4.65 -8.74 -14.38
C ILE A 72 5.88 -9.23 -15.14
N GLU A 73 5.70 -10.07 -16.16
CA GLU A 73 6.79 -10.64 -16.94
C GLU A 73 7.39 -9.66 -17.96
N SER A 74 6.67 -8.60 -18.30
CA SER A 74 7.12 -7.66 -19.33
C SER A 74 6.38 -6.33 -19.28
N GLU A 75 7.01 -5.29 -19.83
CA GLU A 75 6.34 -4.04 -20.22
C GLU A 75 6.10 -4.02 -21.74
N TYR A 76 5.16 -3.17 -22.18
CA TYR A 76 4.99 -2.94 -23.61
C TYR A 76 6.26 -2.33 -24.20
N ASN A 77 6.90 -3.09 -25.08
CA ASN A 77 8.11 -2.66 -25.79
C ASN A 77 8.02 -3.22 -27.22
N PRO A 78 8.28 -2.42 -28.26
CA PRO A 78 8.32 -2.89 -29.64
C PRO A 78 9.28 -4.07 -29.88
N GLU A 79 10.36 -4.13 -29.10
CA GLU A 79 11.35 -5.22 -29.17
C GLU A 79 10.90 -6.50 -28.45
N LYS A 80 9.79 -6.44 -27.69
CA LYS A 80 9.26 -7.60 -26.95
C LYS A 80 9.01 -8.80 -27.83
N TYR A 81 8.53 -8.56 -29.06
CA TYR A 81 8.24 -9.65 -30.00
C TYR A 81 9.51 -10.46 -30.35
N LEU A 82 10.63 -9.80 -30.56
CA LEU A 82 11.90 -10.49 -30.80
C LEU A 82 12.40 -11.19 -29.53
N ASN A 83 12.31 -10.56 -28.40
CA ASN A 83 12.73 -11.14 -27.12
C ASN A 83 11.95 -12.42 -26.76
N THR A 84 10.70 -12.54 -27.19
CA THR A 84 9.89 -13.76 -26.97
C THR A 84 10.52 -14.99 -27.65
N PHE A 85 11.29 -14.80 -28.70
CA PHE A 85 11.95 -15.91 -29.42
C PHE A 85 13.43 -16.11 -29.04
N THR A 86 14.03 -15.13 -28.36
CA THR A 86 15.47 -15.14 -28.10
C THR A 86 15.83 -15.19 -26.63
N ALA A 87 14.93 -14.74 -25.74
CA ALA A 87 15.18 -14.73 -24.30
C ALA A 87 14.98 -16.13 -23.70
N GLU A 88 15.90 -16.50 -22.82
CA GLU A 88 15.76 -17.72 -22.03
C GLU A 88 14.75 -17.51 -20.90
N GLU A 89 14.12 -18.60 -20.43
CA GLU A 89 13.14 -18.56 -19.32
C GLU A 89 13.72 -17.92 -18.06
N SER A 90 15.00 -18.15 -17.80
CA SER A 90 15.71 -17.54 -16.67
C SER A 90 15.80 -16.00 -16.79
N GLU A 91 16.06 -15.46 -17.97
CA GLU A 91 16.10 -14.01 -18.22
C GLU A 91 14.71 -13.39 -18.06
N MET A 92 13.66 -14.08 -18.52
CA MET A 92 12.28 -13.65 -18.33
C MET A 92 11.91 -13.63 -16.85
N ALA A 93 12.31 -14.64 -16.08
CA ALA A 93 12.07 -14.71 -14.64
C ALA A 93 12.78 -13.58 -13.88
N PHE A 94 14.03 -13.26 -14.19
CA PHE A 94 14.74 -12.16 -13.57
C PHE A 94 14.19 -10.78 -13.96
N SER A 95 13.80 -10.60 -15.22
CA SER A 95 13.20 -9.34 -15.68
C SER A 95 11.84 -9.07 -15.02
N SER A 96 11.06 -10.12 -14.74
CA SER A 96 9.76 -10.00 -14.07
C SER A 96 9.87 -9.38 -12.67
N LEU A 97 10.96 -9.63 -11.94
CA LEU A 97 11.19 -9.01 -10.63
C LEU A 97 11.30 -7.48 -10.71
N LYS A 98 11.91 -6.97 -11.78
CA LYS A 98 12.03 -5.53 -12.03
C LYS A 98 10.66 -4.90 -12.27
N PHE A 99 9.82 -5.55 -13.08
CA PHE A 99 8.49 -5.03 -13.41
C PHE A 99 7.54 -5.16 -12.23
N ALA A 100 7.55 -6.29 -11.51
CA ALA A 100 6.78 -6.48 -10.28
C ALA A 100 7.11 -5.41 -9.23
N LYS A 101 8.41 -5.12 -9.03
CA LYS A 101 8.83 -4.05 -8.11
C LYS A 101 8.31 -2.68 -8.56
N ARG A 102 8.39 -2.35 -9.85
CA ARG A 102 7.92 -1.07 -10.38
C ARG A 102 6.42 -0.91 -10.18
N THR A 103 5.63 -1.96 -10.46
CA THR A 103 4.18 -1.96 -10.25
C THR A 103 3.82 -1.81 -8.78
N LEU A 104 4.52 -2.50 -7.88
CA LEU A 104 4.26 -2.42 -6.44
C LEU A 104 4.60 -1.05 -5.85
N MET A 105 5.57 -0.34 -6.43
CA MET A 105 6.07 0.95 -5.90
C MET A 105 5.46 2.17 -6.59
N ALA A 106 4.58 1.97 -7.57
CA ALA A 106 3.83 3.04 -8.23
C ALA A 106 2.64 3.46 -7.39
#